data_20318f7c594bd19f6f55727ac48d90f8
#
_entry.id   20318f7c594bd19f6f55727ac48d90f8
#
_cell.length_a   1.000
_cell.length_b   1.000
_cell.length_c   1.000
_cell.angle_alpha   90.00
_cell.angle_beta   90.00
_cell.angle_gamma   90.00
#
_symmetry.space_group_name_H-M   'P 1'
#
loop_
_entity.id
_entity.type
_entity.pdbx_description
1 polymer ?
#
loop_
_entity_poly.entity_id
_entity_poly.type
_entity_poly.pdbx_seq_one_letter_code
_entity_poly.pdbx_strand_id
1 'polypeptide(L)'
;MSTQTSDGPAPARAAVRDRLDRVTDPELDRSIVALEYVDAIEIDGGYVSVDLTLPTAWCSPAFAWMMAVDARDEIESLPAVEEVRITLHEHMHETEINRGVNEDLSFAEAFPDADGDVAAVRAELDDKARVARQYDAVEALLEAGLDAEAIVDVRLRDLEYVDEADSVSIYVRDSSFAVTVPEAPLERYLEKAREIGLVSAPADRLFRTPEGEPIDPDSFDLVHRRGRLAQVNMSSQGGICDGLREAREGRLE
;
A
#
# COMPACT_ATOMS: atom_id res chain seq x y z
N MET A 1 16.63 27.92 -29.77
CA MET A 1 16.05 26.61 -29.50
C MET A 1 14.67 26.86 -28.94
N SER A 2 13.61 26.61 -29.72
CA SER A 2 12.24 26.88 -29.30
C SER A 2 11.77 25.70 -28.44
N THR A 3 11.52 25.95 -27.17
CA THR A 3 10.79 25.05 -26.30
C THR A 3 9.38 24.91 -26.85
N GLN A 4 9.07 23.74 -27.41
CA GLN A 4 7.69 23.35 -27.69
C GLN A 4 7.03 23.12 -26.33
N THR A 5 6.21 24.07 -25.91
CA THR A 5 5.22 23.84 -24.85
C THR A 5 4.22 22.84 -25.39
N SER A 6 4.16 21.67 -24.77
CA SER A 6 3.10 20.69 -24.98
C SER A 6 1.75 21.34 -24.70
N ASP A 7 0.86 21.32 -25.69
CA ASP A 7 -0.46 21.99 -25.65
C ASP A 7 -1.56 21.02 -25.16
N GLY A 8 -1.17 20.00 -24.36
CA GLY A 8 -2.08 19.09 -23.67
C GLY A 8 -2.62 19.69 -22.38
N PRO A 9 -3.83 19.30 -21.94
CA PRO A 9 -4.33 19.76 -20.65
C PRO A 9 -3.44 19.19 -19.52
N ALA A 10 -2.95 20.07 -18.63
CA ALA A 10 -2.19 19.67 -17.46
C ALA A 10 -2.99 18.70 -16.56
N PRO A 11 -2.35 17.76 -15.85
CA PRO A 11 -3.03 16.87 -14.92
C PRO A 11 -3.67 17.70 -13.79
N ALA A 12 -4.87 17.32 -13.36
CA ALA A 12 -5.49 17.96 -12.22
C ALA A 12 -4.71 17.60 -10.94
N ARG A 13 -4.48 18.58 -10.05
CA ARG A 13 -3.81 18.35 -8.76
C ARG A 13 -4.50 17.23 -7.94
N ALA A 14 -5.85 17.16 -7.98
CA ALA A 14 -6.60 16.09 -7.33
C ALA A 14 -6.22 14.71 -7.89
N ALA A 15 -6.11 14.57 -9.21
CA ALA A 15 -5.72 13.31 -9.82
C ALA A 15 -4.29 12.89 -9.46
N VAL A 16 -3.35 13.83 -9.36
CA VAL A 16 -1.99 13.55 -8.87
C VAL A 16 -2.03 13.11 -7.40
N ARG A 17 -2.81 13.80 -6.56
CA ARG A 17 -2.97 13.42 -5.15
C ARG A 17 -3.62 12.04 -4.98
N ASP A 18 -4.63 11.72 -5.79
CA ASP A 18 -5.29 10.41 -5.78
C ASP A 18 -4.34 9.28 -6.19
N ARG A 19 -3.36 9.56 -7.08
CA ARG A 19 -2.29 8.63 -7.41
C ARG A 19 -1.31 8.46 -6.25
N LEU A 20 -0.88 9.54 -5.64
CA LEU A 20 -0.01 9.49 -4.46
C LEU A 20 -0.67 8.79 -3.26
N ASP A 21 -2.00 8.85 -3.15
CA ASP A 21 -2.74 8.15 -2.08
C ASP A 21 -2.69 6.62 -2.21
N ARG A 22 -2.31 6.09 -3.37
CA ARG A 22 -2.07 4.65 -3.59
C ARG A 22 -0.69 4.20 -3.14
N VAL A 23 0.24 5.13 -3.02
CA VAL A 23 1.60 4.84 -2.53
C VAL A 23 1.55 4.66 -1.03
N THR A 24 2.02 3.52 -0.54
CA THR A 24 2.02 3.21 0.89
C THR A 24 3.43 3.20 1.46
N ASP A 25 3.56 3.64 2.70
CA ASP A 25 4.72 3.31 3.52
C ASP A 25 4.75 1.79 3.72
N PRO A 26 5.80 1.10 3.27
CA PRO A 26 5.81 -0.36 3.25
C PRO A 26 5.88 -0.99 4.64
N GLU A 27 6.32 -0.25 5.66
CA GLU A 27 6.36 -0.71 7.05
C GLU A 27 5.02 -0.52 7.76
N LEU A 28 4.30 0.56 7.43
CA LEU A 28 3.05 0.95 8.08
C LEU A 28 1.80 0.50 7.34
N ASP A 29 1.92 0.15 6.06
CA ASP A 29 0.81 -0.15 5.15
C ASP A 29 -0.26 0.96 5.14
N ARG A 30 0.21 2.21 5.14
CA ARG A 30 -0.62 3.42 5.12
C ARG A 30 -0.16 4.35 4.01
N SER A 31 -1.12 5.01 3.37
CA SER A 31 -0.85 5.99 2.31
C SER A 31 0.12 7.09 2.77
N ILE A 32 1.11 7.43 1.93
CA ILE A 32 2.02 8.56 2.19
C ILE A 32 1.28 9.91 2.27
N VAL A 33 0.11 10.01 1.64
CA VAL A 33 -0.79 11.18 1.73
C VAL A 33 -1.48 11.21 3.10
N ALA A 34 -1.99 10.07 3.58
CA ALA A 34 -2.61 9.95 4.90
C ALA A 34 -1.59 10.08 6.04
N LEU A 35 -0.32 9.76 5.79
CA LEU A 35 0.80 9.96 6.70
C LEU A 35 1.39 11.38 6.65
N GLU A 36 0.86 12.25 5.76
CA GLU A 36 1.31 13.63 5.58
C GLU A 36 2.80 13.74 5.19
N TYR A 37 3.31 12.77 4.41
CA TYR A 37 4.68 12.79 3.89
C TYR A 37 4.83 13.67 2.64
N VAL A 38 3.71 14.07 2.02
CA VAL A 38 3.68 14.92 0.82
C VAL A 38 3.60 16.39 1.24
N ASP A 39 4.71 17.11 1.09
CA ASP A 39 4.80 18.54 1.46
C ASP A 39 4.22 19.45 0.39
N ALA A 40 4.58 19.20 -0.87
CA ALA A 40 4.14 20.00 -2.00
C ALA A 40 3.94 19.16 -3.27
N ILE A 41 3.02 19.63 -4.11
CA ILE A 41 2.82 19.14 -5.47
C ILE A 41 2.82 20.38 -6.37
N GLU A 42 3.72 20.48 -7.33
CA GLU A 42 3.75 21.56 -8.31
C GLU A 42 3.49 20.98 -9.70
N ILE A 43 2.72 21.72 -10.52
CA ILE A 43 2.31 21.28 -11.86
C ILE A 43 2.54 22.44 -12.82
N ASP A 44 3.34 22.21 -13.86
CA ASP A 44 3.60 23.14 -14.96
C ASP A 44 3.45 22.42 -16.31
N GLY A 45 2.28 22.55 -16.95
CA GLY A 45 1.94 21.77 -18.13
C GLY A 45 1.91 20.27 -17.82
N GLY A 46 2.68 19.47 -18.57
CA GLY A 46 2.86 18.03 -18.33
C GLY A 46 3.94 17.68 -17.31
N TYR A 47 4.64 18.67 -16.75
CA TYR A 47 5.64 18.46 -15.70
C TYR A 47 4.99 18.49 -14.31
N VAL A 48 5.30 17.48 -13.50
CA VAL A 48 4.83 17.36 -12.11
C VAL A 48 6.02 17.21 -11.18
N SER A 49 6.15 18.06 -10.17
CA SER A 49 7.12 17.86 -9.10
C SER A 49 6.43 17.64 -7.76
N VAL A 50 6.98 16.71 -6.97
CA VAL A 50 6.48 16.35 -5.65
C VAL A 50 7.62 16.39 -4.65
N ASP A 51 7.41 17.12 -3.56
CA ASP A 51 8.31 17.17 -2.42
C ASP A 51 7.79 16.26 -1.31
N LEU A 52 8.69 15.43 -0.79
CA LEU A 52 8.40 14.44 0.25
C LEU A 52 9.31 14.66 1.46
N THR A 53 8.74 14.50 2.64
CA THR A 53 9.52 14.46 3.88
C THR A 53 9.02 13.32 4.79
N LEU A 54 9.92 12.44 5.20
CA LEU A 54 9.62 11.32 6.08
C LEU A 54 9.68 11.74 7.56
N PRO A 55 9.08 10.98 8.48
CA PRO A 55 9.01 11.35 9.90
C PRO A 55 10.38 11.44 10.56
N THR A 56 11.40 10.79 9.99
CA THR A 56 12.79 10.83 10.48
C THR A 56 13.79 10.79 9.34
N ALA A 57 14.90 11.49 9.50
CA ALA A 57 16.05 11.44 8.60
C ALA A 57 16.70 10.03 8.51
N TRP A 58 16.38 9.15 9.43
CA TRP A 58 16.96 7.82 9.61
C TRP A 58 16.04 6.68 9.14
N CYS A 59 14.97 6.98 8.42
CA CYS A 59 14.16 5.94 7.80
C CYS A 59 15.04 5.04 6.92
N SER A 60 14.68 3.76 6.81
CA SER A 60 15.45 2.85 5.96
C SER A 60 15.59 3.40 4.53
N PRO A 61 16.80 3.47 3.96
CA PRO A 61 16.98 3.91 2.57
C PRO A 61 16.14 3.09 1.58
N ALA A 62 15.94 1.80 1.84
CA ALA A 62 15.12 0.94 1.01
C ALA A 62 13.64 1.37 1.05
N PHE A 63 13.10 1.74 2.22
CA PHE A 63 11.71 2.19 2.35
C PHE A 63 11.49 3.56 1.68
N ALA A 64 12.39 4.51 1.95
CA ALA A 64 12.36 5.82 1.31
C ALA A 64 12.47 5.72 -0.21
N TRP A 65 13.33 4.83 -0.71
CA TRP A 65 13.47 4.51 -2.12
C TRP A 65 12.17 3.95 -2.72
N MET A 66 11.57 2.92 -2.08
CA MET A 66 10.32 2.32 -2.55
C MET A 66 9.21 3.35 -2.67
N MET A 67 8.99 4.17 -1.64
CA MET A 67 7.96 5.23 -1.67
C MET A 67 8.22 6.26 -2.77
N ALA A 68 9.47 6.67 -2.98
CA ALA A 68 9.81 7.66 -3.99
C ALA A 68 9.66 7.12 -5.42
N VAL A 69 10.05 5.86 -5.67
CA VAL A 69 9.84 5.18 -6.97
C VAL A 69 8.36 4.97 -7.24
N ASP A 70 7.61 4.43 -6.26
CA ASP A 70 6.18 4.19 -6.41
C ASP A 70 5.41 5.51 -6.65
N ALA A 71 5.81 6.62 -5.98
CA ALA A 71 5.23 7.93 -6.20
C ALA A 71 5.46 8.43 -7.65
N ARG A 72 6.68 8.25 -8.19
CA ARG A 72 6.98 8.57 -9.58
C ARG A 72 6.11 7.74 -10.52
N ASP A 73 6.14 6.43 -10.38
CA ASP A 73 5.49 5.50 -11.30
C ASP A 73 3.96 5.69 -11.30
N GLU A 74 3.35 5.93 -10.14
CA GLU A 74 1.92 6.23 -10.03
C GLU A 74 1.55 7.53 -10.76
N ILE A 75 2.35 8.58 -10.62
CA ILE A 75 2.09 9.87 -11.28
C ILE A 75 2.33 9.75 -12.81
N GLU A 76 3.39 9.07 -13.25
CA GLU A 76 3.68 8.81 -14.65
C GLU A 76 2.57 8.01 -15.36
N SER A 77 1.78 7.24 -14.61
CA SER A 77 0.62 6.52 -15.17
C SER A 77 -0.52 7.44 -15.63
N LEU A 78 -0.50 8.74 -15.29
CA LEU A 78 -1.49 9.71 -15.73
C LEU A 78 -1.21 10.16 -17.18
N PRO A 79 -2.21 10.06 -18.10
CA PRO A 79 -1.98 10.34 -19.53
C PRO A 79 -1.53 11.77 -19.85
N ALA A 80 -1.79 12.73 -18.92
CA ALA A 80 -1.43 14.14 -19.10
C ALA A 80 -0.04 14.50 -18.54
N VAL A 81 0.67 13.52 -17.97
CA VAL A 81 2.00 13.69 -17.38
C VAL A 81 3.06 13.31 -18.41
N GLU A 82 4.03 14.16 -18.60
CA GLU A 82 5.17 13.97 -19.52
C GLU A 82 6.48 13.73 -18.76
N GLU A 83 6.63 14.36 -17.58
CA GLU A 83 7.82 14.24 -16.74
C GLU A 83 7.43 14.39 -15.29
N VAL A 84 8.03 13.54 -14.45
CA VAL A 84 7.86 13.58 -12.99
C VAL A 84 9.19 13.81 -12.30
N ARG A 85 9.17 14.66 -11.29
CA ARG A 85 10.31 14.86 -10.39
C ARG A 85 9.89 14.62 -8.95
N ILE A 86 10.56 13.70 -8.29
CA ILE A 86 10.39 13.44 -6.85
C ILE A 86 11.59 14.01 -6.11
N THR A 87 11.33 14.78 -5.06
CA THR A 87 12.39 15.31 -4.18
C THR A 87 12.11 14.90 -2.74
N LEU A 88 12.95 14.05 -2.20
CA LEU A 88 12.96 13.70 -0.78
C LEU A 88 13.83 14.72 -0.04
N HIS A 89 13.31 15.26 1.05
CA HIS A 89 13.98 16.24 1.91
C HIS A 89 14.36 15.64 3.26
N GLU A 90 15.39 16.23 3.87
CA GLU A 90 15.83 15.94 5.25
C GLU A 90 16.09 14.45 5.55
N HIS A 91 16.57 13.71 4.58
CA HIS A 91 16.94 12.31 4.74
C HIS A 91 18.44 12.12 4.61
N MET A 92 19.04 11.18 5.38
CA MET A 92 20.49 10.93 5.34
C MET A 92 21.02 10.56 3.95
N HIS A 93 20.19 9.95 3.12
CA HIS A 93 20.51 9.49 1.77
C HIS A 93 19.68 10.23 0.71
N GLU A 94 19.28 11.49 0.98
CA GLU A 94 18.46 12.27 0.04
C GLU A 94 19.14 12.42 -1.33
N THR A 95 20.44 12.59 -1.35
CA THR A 95 21.21 12.79 -2.60
C THR A 95 21.17 11.56 -3.48
N GLU A 96 21.42 10.37 -2.91
CA GLU A 96 21.42 9.10 -3.63
C GLU A 96 20.00 8.74 -4.11
N ILE A 97 19.01 8.92 -3.25
CA ILE A 97 17.60 8.63 -3.57
C ILE A 97 17.10 9.58 -4.65
N ASN A 98 17.27 10.89 -4.48
CA ASN A 98 16.80 11.88 -5.44
C ASN A 98 17.44 11.69 -6.82
N ARG A 99 18.76 11.42 -6.85
CA ARG A 99 19.45 11.13 -8.10
C ARG A 99 18.90 9.86 -8.73
N GLY A 100 18.86 8.77 -7.97
CA GLY A 100 18.50 7.48 -8.51
C GLY A 100 17.06 7.43 -9.03
N VAL A 101 16.11 7.97 -8.29
CA VAL A 101 14.69 8.00 -8.68
C VAL A 101 14.49 8.87 -9.92
N ASN A 102 15.13 10.06 -10.01
CA ASN A 102 14.92 10.98 -11.12
C ASN A 102 15.78 10.66 -12.37
N GLU A 103 16.80 9.80 -12.25
CA GLU A 103 17.62 9.31 -13.37
C GLU A 103 17.26 7.88 -13.76
N ASP A 104 16.18 7.32 -13.22
CA ASP A 104 15.69 5.96 -13.48
C ASP A 104 16.76 4.86 -13.24
N LEU A 105 17.55 5.05 -12.18
CA LEU A 105 18.55 4.06 -11.76
C LEU A 105 17.90 2.94 -10.95
N SER A 106 18.50 1.77 -10.95
CA SER A 106 18.17 0.73 -9.98
C SER A 106 18.68 1.10 -8.59
N PHE A 107 18.11 0.48 -7.53
CA PHE A 107 18.61 0.67 -6.16
C PHE A 107 20.09 0.34 -6.03
N ALA A 108 20.57 -0.74 -6.66
CA ALA A 108 21.97 -1.14 -6.62
C ALA A 108 22.91 -0.13 -7.31
N GLU A 109 22.45 0.59 -8.33
CA GLU A 109 23.22 1.66 -8.97
C GLU A 109 23.24 2.94 -8.14
N ALA A 110 22.15 3.24 -7.43
CA ALA A 110 22.09 4.37 -6.52
C ALA A 110 22.89 4.12 -5.24
N PHE A 111 22.90 2.88 -4.76
CA PHE A 111 23.54 2.44 -3.50
C PHE A 111 24.51 1.28 -3.74
N PRO A 112 25.68 1.50 -4.38
CA PRO A 112 26.60 0.42 -4.75
C PRO A 112 27.23 -0.31 -3.56
N ASP A 113 27.21 0.31 -2.37
CA ASP A 113 27.74 -0.26 -1.13
C ASP A 113 26.66 -0.94 -0.27
N ALA A 114 25.40 -0.95 -0.71
CA ALA A 114 24.31 -1.59 0.04
C ALA A 114 24.30 -3.10 -0.21
N ASP A 115 24.32 -3.86 0.87
CA ASP A 115 24.05 -5.30 0.83
C ASP A 115 22.55 -5.54 0.87
N GLY A 116 21.99 -6.22 -0.12
CA GLY A 116 20.62 -6.68 -0.10
C GLY A 116 19.82 -6.37 -1.38
N ASP A 117 18.74 -7.11 -1.54
CA ASP A 117 17.81 -6.99 -2.65
C ASP A 117 16.53 -6.27 -2.17
N VAL A 118 16.31 -5.05 -2.66
CA VAL A 118 15.09 -4.26 -2.35
C VAL A 118 13.83 -5.01 -2.75
N ALA A 119 13.87 -5.79 -3.83
CA ALA A 119 12.71 -6.58 -4.25
C ALA A 119 12.38 -7.68 -3.24
N ALA A 120 13.38 -8.32 -2.63
CA ALA A 120 13.15 -9.30 -1.58
C ALA A 120 12.59 -8.66 -0.30
N VAL A 121 13.09 -7.46 0.08
CA VAL A 121 12.58 -6.70 1.21
C VAL A 121 11.12 -6.28 0.96
N ARG A 122 10.81 -5.80 -0.26
CA ARG A 122 9.44 -5.46 -0.65
C ARG A 122 8.50 -6.66 -0.54
N ALA A 123 8.89 -7.81 -1.08
CA ALA A 123 8.08 -9.04 -1.02
C ALA A 123 7.77 -9.47 0.43
N GLU A 124 8.75 -9.36 1.34
CA GLU A 124 8.54 -9.66 2.76
C GLU A 124 7.55 -8.69 3.42
N LEU A 125 7.65 -7.40 3.11
CA LEU A 125 6.75 -6.37 3.64
C LEU A 125 5.34 -6.49 3.07
N ASP A 126 5.21 -6.80 1.78
CA ASP A 126 3.93 -7.04 1.12
C ASP A 126 3.21 -8.26 1.73
N ASP A 127 3.93 -9.34 1.99
CA ASP A 127 3.36 -10.50 2.69
C ASP A 127 2.91 -10.15 4.12
N LYS A 128 3.69 -9.37 4.84
CA LYS A 128 3.34 -8.90 6.19
C LYS A 128 2.08 -8.02 6.16
N ALA A 129 2.00 -7.07 5.21
CA ALA A 129 0.84 -6.21 5.00
C ALA A 129 -0.41 -7.04 4.64
N ARG A 130 -0.27 -8.00 3.71
CA ARG A 130 -1.35 -8.92 3.35
C ARG A 130 -1.89 -9.67 4.56
N VAL A 131 -1.00 -10.23 5.40
CA VAL A 131 -1.40 -10.99 6.59
C VAL A 131 -2.14 -10.09 7.60
N ALA A 132 -1.72 -8.84 7.77
CA ALA A 132 -2.39 -7.87 8.64
C ALA A 132 -3.77 -7.48 8.08
N ARG A 133 -3.86 -7.16 6.78
CA ARG A 133 -5.14 -6.84 6.12
C ARG A 133 -6.10 -8.04 6.12
N GLN A 134 -5.57 -9.26 5.98
CA GLN A 134 -6.38 -10.48 6.11
C GLN A 134 -7.04 -10.60 7.48
N TYR A 135 -6.30 -10.24 8.55
CA TYR A 135 -6.87 -10.26 9.90
C TYR A 135 -8.09 -9.33 9.99
N ASP A 136 -7.98 -8.08 9.52
CA ASP A 136 -9.09 -7.13 9.56
C ASP A 136 -10.30 -7.61 8.74
N ALA A 137 -10.06 -8.20 7.56
CA ALA A 137 -11.12 -8.76 6.72
C ALA A 137 -11.81 -9.96 7.39
N VAL A 138 -11.04 -10.86 8.00
CA VAL A 138 -11.58 -12.03 8.72
C VAL A 138 -12.36 -11.61 9.95
N GLU A 139 -11.92 -10.59 10.71
CA GLU A 139 -12.67 -10.05 11.85
C GLU A 139 -14.06 -9.55 11.41
N ALA A 140 -14.14 -8.82 10.30
CA ALA A 140 -15.44 -8.36 9.77
C ALA A 140 -16.38 -9.53 9.44
N LEU A 141 -15.86 -10.67 8.95
CA LEU A 141 -16.64 -11.87 8.67
C LEU A 141 -17.10 -12.58 9.96
N LEU A 142 -16.22 -12.68 10.95
CA LEU A 142 -16.56 -13.25 12.26
C LEU A 142 -17.63 -12.42 12.97
N GLU A 143 -17.52 -11.08 12.94
CA GLU A 143 -18.53 -10.17 13.48
C GLU A 143 -19.90 -10.30 12.76
N ALA A 144 -19.88 -10.59 11.47
CA ALA A 144 -21.10 -10.87 10.68
C ALA A 144 -21.68 -12.27 10.96
N GLY A 145 -21.02 -13.09 11.80
CA GLY A 145 -21.52 -14.38 12.26
C GLY A 145 -21.11 -15.59 11.41
N LEU A 146 -20.12 -15.44 10.52
CA LEU A 146 -19.53 -16.60 9.85
C LEU A 146 -18.63 -17.39 10.81
N ASP A 147 -18.67 -18.71 10.70
CA ASP A 147 -17.77 -19.60 11.40
C ASP A 147 -16.45 -19.84 10.60
N ALA A 148 -15.47 -20.44 11.24
CA ALA A 148 -14.16 -20.73 10.64
C ALA A 148 -14.27 -21.59 9.38
N GLU A 149 -15.15 -22.62 9.39
CA GLU A 149 -15.34 -23.50 8.24
C GLU A 149 -15.88 -22.72 7.02
N ALA A 150 -16.84 -21.85 7.22
CA ALA A 150 -17.38 -21.00 6.16
C ALA A 150 -16.31 -20.02 5.64
N ILE A 151 -15.56 -19.36 6.54
CA ILE A 151 -14.53 -18.36 6.17
C ILE A 151 -13.44 -18.97 5.31
N VAL A 152 -12.89 -20.14 5.67
CA VAL A 152 -11.80 -20.77 4.91
C VAL A 152 -12.23 -21.25 3.51
N ASP A 153 -13.51 -21.43 3.27
CA ASP A 153 -14.05 -21.86 1.98
C ASP A 153 -14.51 -20.71 1.09
N VAL A 154 -14.60 -19.46 1.59
CA VAL A 154 -14.99 -18.29 0.80
C VAL A 154 -14.06 -18.11 -0.39
N ARG A 155 -14.66 -17.92 -1.58
CA ARG A 155 -13.96 -17.73 -2.85
C ARG A 155 -14.28 -16.37 -3.45
N LEU A 156 -13.44 -15.92 -4.37
CA LEU A 156 -13.63 -14.64 -5.04
C LEU A 156 -15.01 -14.54 -5.73
N ARG A 157 -15.51 -15.63 -6.30
CA ARG A 157 -16.84 -15.68 -6.95
C ARG A 157 -18.04 -15.58 -6.00
N ASP A 158 -17.81 -15.74 -4.69
CA ASP A 158 -18.87 -15.72 -3.69
C ASP A 158 -19.16 -14.30 -3.18
N LEU A 159 -18.44 -13.30 -3.73
CA LEU A 159 -18.60 -11.89 -3.41
C LEU A 159 -19.53 -11.19 -4.39
N GLU A 160 -20.47 -10.41 -3.88
CA GLU A 160 -21.33 -9.49 -4.64
C GLU A 160 -21.28 -8.10 -3.99
N TYR A 161 -20.74 -7.12 -4.73
CA TYR A 161 -20.65 -5.74 -4.26
C TYR A 161 -22.00 -5.04 -4.34
N VAL A 162 -22.33 -4.28 -3.30
CA VAL A 162 -23.58 -3.52 -3.22
C VAL A 162 -23.27 -2.03 -3.40
N ASP A 163 -23.33 -1.56 -4.64
CA ASP A 163 -22.85 -0.24 -5.09
C ASP A 163 -23.36 0.97 -4.28
N GLU A 164 -24.50 0.89 -3.61
CA GLU A 164 -25.10 2.02 -2.87
C GLU A 164 -24.81 1.98 -1.36
N ALA A 165 -24.13 0.96 -0.84
CA ALA A 165 -24.08 0.69 0.59
C ALA A 165 -22.65 0.53 1.17
N ASP A 166 -21.58 0.74 0.38
CA ASP A 166 -20.18 0.47 0.76
C ASP A 166 -20.03 -0.89 1.48
N SER A 167 -20.69 -1.90 0.92
CA SER A 167 -20.79 -3.23 1.52
C SER A 167 -20.69 -4.35 0.50
N VAL A 168 -20.29 -5.54 0.97
CA VAL A 168 -20.17 -6.74 0.16
C VAL A 168 -21.05 -7.84 0.75
N SER A 169 -21.88 -8.46 -0.08
CA SER A 169 -22.61 -9.68 0.25
C SER A 169 -21.76 -10.90 -0.07
N ILE A 170 -21.60 -11.79 0.87
CA ILE A 170 -20.79 -13.00 0.75
C ILE A 170 -21.70 -14.21 0.84
N TYR A 171 -21.74 -14.99 -0.23
CA TYR A 171 -22.57 -16.18 -0.35
C TYR A 171 -21.78 -17.42 0.11
N VAL A 172 -22.30 -18.13 1.10
CA VAL A 172 -21.69 -19.35 1.65
C VAL A 172 -22.64 -20.54 1.57
N ARG A 173 -22.12 -21.74 1.79
CA ARG A 173 -22.88 -22.99 1.75
C ARG A 173 -23.69 -23.16 0.45
N ASP A 174 -22.98 -23.12 -0.68
CA ASP A 174 -23.57 -23.20 -2.03
C ASP A 174 -24.70 -22.16 -2.26
N SER A 175 -24.47 -20.91 -1.84
CA SER A 175 -25.39 -19.78 -1.95
C SER A 175 -26.70 -19.94 -1.15
N SER A 176 -26.71 -20.85 -0.16
CA SER A 176 -27.89 -21.02 0.71
C SER A 176 -27.99 -19.98 1.82
N PHE A 177 -26.89 -19.26 2.07
CA PHE A 177 -26.80 -18.24 3.10
C PHE A 177 -25.91 -17.10 2.61
N ALA A 178 -26.24 -15.86 2.95
CA ALA A 178 -25.42 -14.70 2.65
C ALA A 178 -25.29 -13.83 3.90
N VAL A 179 -24.10 -13.27 4.10
CA VAL A 179 -23.85 -12.21 5.07
C VAL A 179 -23.39 -10.95 4.36
N THR A 180 -23.72 -9.80 4.91
CA THR A 180 -23.27 -8.52 4.39
C THR A 180 -22.25 -7.90 5.38
N VAL A 181 -21.11 -7.49 4.87
CA VAL A 181 -20.02 -6.89 5.63
C VAL A 181 -19.63 -5.55 5.03
N PRO A 182 -18.99 -4.65 5.79
CA PRO A 182 -18.34 -3.45 5.24
C PRO A 182 -17.35 -3.83 4.13
N GLU A 183 -17.36 -3.08 3.03
CA GLU A 183 -16.48 -3.33 1.87
C GLU A 183 -15.01 -3.10 2.21
N ALA A 184 -14.71 -2.00 2.92
CA ALA A 184 -13.35 -1.50 3.08
C ALA A 184 -12.32 -2.52 3.63
N PRO A 185 -12.57 -3.31 4.70
CA PRO A 185 -11.58 -4.29 5.17
C PRO A 185 -11.30 -5.38 4.14
N LEU A 186 -12.34 -5.84 3.44
CA LEU A 186 -12.23 -6.91 2.46
C LEU A 186 -11.53 -6.43 1.19
N GLU A 187 -11.86 -5.24 0.69
CA GLU A 187 -11.24 -4.69 -0.52
C GLU A 187 -9.77 -4.36 -0.28
N ARG A 188 -9.41 -3.76 0.84
CA ARG A 188 -8.00 -3.55 1.21
C ARG A 188 -7.18 -4.85 1.23
N TYR A 189 -7.76 -5.92 1.74
CA TYR A 189 -7.13 -7.24 1.69
C TYR A 189 -6.98 -7.75 0.24
N LEU A 190 -8.07 -7.68 -0.55
CA LEU A 190 -8.10 -8.17 -1.92
C LEU A 190 -7.16 -7.40 -2.85
N GLU A 191 -7.01 -6.08 -2.67
CA GLU A 191 -6.02 -5.29 -3.40
C GLU A 191 -4.62 -5.88 -3.23
N LYS A 192 -4.18 -6.07 -1.99
CA LYS A 192 -2.85 -6.63 -1.71
C LYS A 192 -2.72 -8.09 -2.16
N ALA A 193 -3.76 -8.91 -1.96
CA ALA A 193 -3.75 -10.32 -2.38
C ALA A 193 -3.70 -10.48 -3.91
N ARG A 194 -4.31 -9.55 -4.67
CA ARG A 194 -4.23 -9.49 -6.14
C ARG A 194 -2.86 -8.99 -6.61
N GLU A 195 -2.34 -7.95 -5.97
CA GLU A 195 -1.02 -7.37 -6.28
C GLU A 195 0.08 -8.42 -6.21
N ILE A 196 0.10 -9.25 -5.17
CA ILE A 196 1.08 -10.34 -5.02
C ILE A 196 0.69 -11.63 -5.75
N GLY A 197 -0.40 -11.63 -6.53
CA GLY A 197 -0.83 -12.77 -7.36
C GLY A 197 -1.45 -13.95 -6.59
N LEU A 198 -1.85 -13.76 -5.34
CA LEU A 198 -2.39 -14.82 -4.48
C LEU A 198 -3.86 -15.15 -4.78
N VAL A 199 -4.63 -14.14 -5.19
CA VAL A 199 -6.05 -14.26 -5.55
C VAL A 199 -6.25 -13.59 -6.91
N SER A 200 -6.64 -14.36 -7.93
CA SER A 200 -6.82 -13.86 -9.29
C SER A 200 -8.03 -14.47 -10.01
N ALA A 201 -8.32 -15.73 -9.76
CA ALA A 201 -9.39 -16.45 -10.43
C ALA A 201 -10.68 -16.53 -9.55
N PRO A 202 -11.87 -16.57 -10.16
CA PRO A 202 -13.13 -16.67 -9.41
C PRO A 202 -13.22 -17.85 -8.46
N ALA A 203 -12.48 -18.93 -8.72
CA ALA A 203 -12.46 -20.13 -7.91
C ALA A 203 -11.44 -20.11 -6.76
N ASP A 204 -10.58 -19.07 -6.70
CA ASP A 204 -9.57 -18.96 -5.66
C ASP A 204 -10.23 -18.72 -4.30
N ARG A 205 -9.77 -19.46 -3.29
CA ARG A 205 -10.10 -19.15 -1.89
C ARG A 205 -9.47 -17.82 -1.52
N LEU A 206 -10.21 -16.98 -0.81
CA LEU A 206 -9.74 -15.65 -0.46
C LEU A 206 -8.61 -15.72 0.55
N PHE A 207 -8.77 -16.46 1.63
CA PHE A 207 -7.87 -16.43 2.77
C PHE A 207 -6.84 -17.55 2.72
N ARG A 208 -5.61 -17.20 3.10
CA ARG A 208 -4.45 -18.08 3.02
C ARG A 208 -3.64 -18.03 4.31
N THR A 209 -2.82 -19.05 4.54
CA THR A 209 -1.80 -18.98 5.58
C THR A 209 -0.79 -17.88 5.27
N PRO A 210 0.04 -17.45 6.25
CA PRO A 210 1.14 -16.52 5.94
C PRO A 210 2.08 -17.02 4.84
N GLU A 211 2.21 -18.30 4.66
CA GLU A 211 3.01 -18.97 3.64
C GLU A 211 2.30 -19.06 2.27
N GLY A 212 1.05 -18.54 2.15
CA GLY A 212 0.27 -18.53 0.91
C GLY A 212 -0.56 -19.80 0.64
N GLU A 213 -0.55 -20.78 1.55
CA GLU A 213 -1.27 -22.04 1.40
C GLU A 213 -2.76 -21.89 1.81
N PRO A 214 -3.67 -22.72 1.31
CA PRO A 214 -5.04 -22.78 1.81
C PRO A 214 -5.08 -23.05 3.32
N ILE A 215 -5.98 -22.35 4.03
CA ILE A 215 -6.15 -22.55 5.47
C ILE A 215 -6.95 -23.84 5.71
N ASP A 216 -6.39 -24.74 6.52
CA ASP A 216 -7.13 -25.88 7.07
C ASP A 216 -8.03 -25.37 8.20
N PRO A 217 -9.33 -25.77 8.27
CA PRO A 217 -10.24 -25.35 9.34
C PRO A 217 -9.67 -25.57 10.76
N ASP A 218 -8.96 -26.67 10.98
CA ASP A 218 -8.35 -26.98 12.29
C ASP A 218 -7.20 -26.03 12.64
N SER A 219 -6.57 -25.39 11.65
CA SER A 219 -5.48 -24.41 11.84
C SER A 219 -5.94 -22.95 11.83
N PHE A 220 -7.23 -22.68 11.61
CA PHE A 220 -7.78 -21.34 11.49
C PHE A 220 -7.40 -20.43 12.66
N ASP A 221 -7.60 -20.86 13.89
CA ASP A 221 -7.29 -20.08 15.08
C ASP A 221 -5.80 -19.70 15.19
N LEU A 222 -4.91 -20.58 14.71
CA LEU A 222 -3.48 -20.29 14.70
C LEU A 222 -3.15 -19.22 13.65
N VAL A 223 -3.68 -19.36 12.44
CA VAL A 223 -3.49 -18.40 11.36
C VAL A 223 -4.06 -17.05 11.74
N HIS A 224 -5.26 -17.01 12.31
CA HIS A 224 -5.92 -15.80 12.76
C HIS A 224 -5.12 -15.06 13.84
N ARG A 225 -4.57 -15.78 14.85
CA ARG A 225 -3.67 -15.19 15.85
C ARG A 225 -2.37 -14.64 15.25
N ARG A 226 -1.80 -15.28 14.24
CA ARG A 226 -0.63 -14.77 13.52
C ARG A 226 -0.97 -13.47 12.76
N GLY A 227 -2.15 -13.40 12.15
CA GLY A 227 -2.68 -12.19 11.52
C GLY A 227 -2.80 -11.03 12.50
N ARG A 228 -3.37 -11.28 13.68
CA ARG A 228 -3.47 -10.28 14.75
C ARG A 228 -2.11 -9.73 15.18
N LEU A 229 -1.10 -10.59 15.29
CA LEU A 229 0.25 -10.14 15.64
C LEU A 229 0.86 -9.26 14.55
N ALA A 230 0.65 -9.57 13.27
CA ALA A 230 1.09 -8.75 12.17
C ALA A 230 0.41 -7.36 12.21
N GLN A 231 -0.91 -7.33 12.38
CA GLN A 231 -1.71 -6.10 12.46
C GLN A 231 -1.29 -5.21 13.65
N VAL A 232 -1.10 -5.79 14.85
CA VAL A 232 -0.65 -5.05 16.04
C VAL A 232 0.76 -4.49 15.86
N ASN A 233 1.67 -5.25 15.23
CA ASN A 233 3.03 -4.78 14.98
C ASN A 233 3.03 -3.58 14.03
N MET A 234 2.27 -3.63 12.93
CA MET A 234 2.17 -2.51 11.98
C MET A 234 1.55 -1.27 12.62
N SER A 235 0.46 -1.42 13.36
CA SER A 235 -0.20 -0.29 14.04
C SER A 235 0.66 0.32 15.16
N SER A 236 1.46 -0.48 15.88
CA SER A 236 2.34 0.03 16.93
C SER A 236 3.54 0.81 16.36
N GLN A 237 4.08 0.40 15.21
CA GLN A 237 5.13 1.14 14.50
C GLN A 237 4.60 2.50 14.02
N GLY A 238 3.35 2.56 13.53
CA GLY A 238 2.69 3.81 13.16
C GLY A 238 2.68 4.82 14.29
N GLY A 239 2.37 4.42 15.51
CA GLY A 239 2.38 5.30 16.67
C GLY A 239 3.77 5.88 17.01
N ILE A 240 4.85 5.14 16.75
CA ILE A 240 6.22 5.64 16.92
C ILE A 240 6.53 6.70 15.84
N CYS A 241 6.20 6.44 14.59
CA CYS A 241 6.41 7.36 13.48
C CYS A 241 5.60 8.66 13.64
N ASP A 242 4.34 8.56 14.08
CA ASP A 242 3.50 9.73 14.40
C ASP A 242 4.14 10.58 15.51
N GLY A 243 4.65 9.96 16.58
CA GLY A 243 5.34 10.67 17.66
C GLY A 243 6.66 11.33 17.23
N LEU A 244 7.40 10.73 16.28
CA LEU A 244 8.61 11.33 15.72
C LEU A 244 8.28 12.53 14.83
N ARG A 245 7.20 12.47 14.07
CA ARG A 245 6.70 13.59 13.27
C ARG A 245 6.30 14.77 14.15
N GLU A 246 5.46 14.55 15.16
CA GLU A 246 5.06 15.59 16.11
C GLU A 246 6.26 16.25 16.81
N ALA A 247 7.25 15.45 17.21
CA ALA A 247 8.47 15.95 17.83
C ALA A 247 9.34 16.80 16.88
N ARG A 248 9.25 16.57 15.57
CA ARG A 248 9.92 17.37 14.54
C ARG A 248 9.21 18.69 14.30
N GLU A 249 7.89 18.67 14.11
CA GLU A 249 7.07 19.87 13.93
C GLU A 249 7.20 20.83 15.11
N GLY A 250 7.19 20.31 16.35
CA GLY A 250 7.40 21.10 17.57
C GLY A 250 8.82 21.67 17.76
N ARG A 251 9.80 21.34 16.90
CA ARG A 251 11.13 21.96 16.90
C ARG A 251 11.24 23.12 15.91
N LEU A 252 10.28 23.26 15.00
CA LEU A 252 10.25 24.30 13.98
C LEU A 252 9.41 25.52 14.43
N GLU A 253 8.71 25.42 15.57
CA GLU A 253 8.07 26.54 16.28
C GLU A 253 9.02 27.17 17.33
#